data_590d562d04ab16c7c0c261b3c45db871
#
_entry.id   590d562d04ab16c7c0c261b3c45db871
#
_cell.length_a   1.000
_cell.length_b   1.000
_cell.length_c   1.000
_cell.angle_alpha   90.00
_cell.angle_beta   90.00
_cell.angle_gamma   90.00
#
_symmetry.space_group_name_H-M   'P 1'
#
loop_
_entity.id
_entity.type
_entity.pdbx_description
1 polymer ?
#
loop_
_entity_poly.entity_id
_entity_poly.type
_entity_poly.pdbx_seq_one_letter_code
_entity_poly.pdbx_strand_id
1 'polypeptide(L)'
;MKKAVIIILIIAALICGSVFAYKKFNIHIDFIDNYAQNFSDNLFNLKLQHEMKKIEKQENSADNTVDADLSESGTPENTDSPDYADNTQEPEVSQAPDAAEDSAADNKNEKTAVPGKHEISSKSSVKVVKTQKKKENGESVDVLTKKLVGTNAPTALNDAAKAQYSRFRGGIICALENKLVLYDKNGKEKHTITTTISNPIMKVTEPYVLLWEKDSQNAVVYQNNKKQYSVTASDKILNGYIAPTGECALVTAKQFYKGEVKVYNKNGSEIYARSFGTESVMCAALSDSRKLAVSLLSANGQANSKVAFFDINKSDEDCAIIYENTVIYDMEFYSGNLIAYADDKLISLKTNASESWVYPYKDRILNHMQKDSKDIRLLMFDNQNNAELSVISLSGREQQKISTEVIPDFGDICSGYILYCDERNLYLSRTDGTLLAKYSASRDIHKAYFLDTDNILVVYNSSIEFLHTEKGE
;
A
#
# COMPACT_ATOMS: atom_id res chain seq x y z
N MET A 1 17.94 3.57 -34.00
CA MET A 1 16.48 3.75 -34.13
C MET A 1 15.71 2.43 -34.27
N LYS A 2 16.06 1.46 -35.12
CA LYS A 2 15.29 0.19 -35.26
C LYS A 2 15.31 -0.69 -34.00
N LYS A 3 16.44 -0.78 -33.26
CA LYS A 3 16.54 -1.56 -32.00
C LYS A 3 15.71 -0.96 -30.88
N ALA A 4 15.71 0.38 -30.73
CA ALA A 4 14.91 1.05 -29.72
C ALA A 4 13.38 0.87 -29.92
N VAL A 5 12.94 0.89 -31.20
CA VAL A 5 11.52 0.64 -31.53
C VAL A 5 11.11 -0.80 -31.22
N ILE A 6 12.00 -1.77 -31.44
CA ILE A 6 11.75 -3.19 -31.16
C ILE A 6 11.66 -3.39 -29.61
N ILE A 7 12.53 -2.77 -28.84
CA ILE A 7 12.51 -2.82 -27.38
C ILE A 7 11.21 -2.21 -26.84
N ILE A 8 10.80 -1.04 -27.35
CA ILE A 8 9.53 -0.41 -26.96
C ILE A 8 8.32 -1.30 -27.29
N LEU A 9 8.33 -1.99 -28.42
CA LEU A 9 7.26 -2.93 -28.80
C LEU A 9 7.25 -4.18 -27.92
N ILE A 10 8.41 -4.70 -27.51
CA ILE A 10 8.53 -5.82 -26.59
C ILE A 10 8.03 -5.42 -25.19
N ILE A 11 8.42 -4.23 -24.72
CA ILE A 11 7.95 -3.70 -23.43
C ILE A 11 6.44 -3.46 -23.46
N ALA A 12 5.90 -2.89 -24.54
CA ALA A 12 4.46 -2.72 -24.71
C ALA A 12 3.74 -4.08 -24.76
N ALA A 13 4.30 -5.10 -25.40
CA ALA A 13 3.73 -6.45 -25.41
C ALA A 13 3.80 -7.14 -24.05
N LEU A 14 4.88 -6.95 -23.28
CA LEU A 14 5.01 -7.43 -21.92
C LEU A 14 4.03 -6.73 -20.95
N ILE A 15 3.82 -5.43 -21.14
CA ILE A 15 2.84 -4.66 -20.38
C ILE A 15 1.42 -5.10 -20.73
N CYS A 16 1.09 -5.24 -22.00
CA CYS A 16 -0.20 -5.79 -22.43
C CYS A 16 -0.39 -7.23 -21.96
N GLY A 17 0.67 -8.05 -21.96
CA GLY A 17 0.67 -9.41 -21.42
C GLY A 17 0.47 -9.45 -19.92
N SER A 18 1.11 -8.56 -19.17
CA SER A 18 0.95 -8.46 -17.70
C SER A 18 -0.41 -7.91 -17.31
N VAL A 19 -0.94 -6.91 -18.02
CA VAL A 19 -2.32 -6.42 -17.82
C VAL A 19 -3.35 -7.47 -18.22
N PHE A 20 -3.08 -8.26 -19.27
CA PHE A 20 -3.95 -9.36 -19.67
C PHE A 20 -3.88 -10.52 -18.69
N ALA A 21 -2.69 -10.87 -18.19
CA ALA A 21 -2.51 -11.83 -17.12
C ALA A 21 -3.17 -11.34 -15.83
N TYR A 22 -2.96 -10.09 -15.43
CA TYR A 22 -3.64 -9.43 -14.31
C TYR A 22 -5.18 -9.55 -14.43
N LYS A 23 -5.76 -9.21 -15.59
CA LYS A 23 -7.20 -9.35 -15.83
C LYS A 23 -7.67 -10.81 -15.91
N LYS A 24 -6.86 -11.71 -16.49
CA LYS A 24 -7.25 -13.09 -16.72
C LYS A 24 -7.05 -13.99 -15.50
N PHE A 25 -6.01 -13.73 -14.72
CA PHE A 25 -5.67 -14.53 -13.53
C PHE A 25 -6.16 -13.91 -12.22
N ASN A 26 -6.87 -12.75 -12.29
CA ASN A 26 -7.51 -12.12 -11.13
C ASN A 26 -6.55 -11.99 -9.92
N ILE A 27 -5.29 -11.61 -10.20
CA ILE A 27 -4.29 -11.39 -9.15
C ILE A 27 -4.69 -10.13 -8.39
N HIS A 28 -5.54 -10.30 -7.38
CA HIS A 28 -5.92 -9.25 -6.46
C HIS A 28 -4.79 -9.01 -5.47
N ILE A 29 -4.06 -7.96 -5.67
CA ILE A 29 -3.26 -7.35 -4.62
C ILE A 29 -4.18 -6.28 -4.02
N ASP A 30 -4.91 -6.64 -2.96
CA ASP A 30 -5.90 -5.75 -2.28
C ASP A 30 -5.40 -4.34 -2.04
N PHE A 31 -4.14 -4.24 -1.81
CA PHE A 31 -3.41 -3.03 -1.61
C PHE A 31 -3.21 -2.22 -2.91
N ILE A 32 -2.90 -2.90 -4.02
CA ILE A 32 -2.76 -2.27 -5.34
C ILE A 32 -4.14 -2.00 -5.94
N ASP A 33 -5.12 -2.85 -5.71
CA ASP A 33 -6.49 -2.65 -6.24
C ASP A 33 -7.20 -1.46 -5.60
N ASN A 34 -7.04 -1.25 -4.29
CA ASN A 34 -7.55 -0.05 -3.64
C ASN A 34 -6.80 1.22 -4.07
N TYR A 35 -5.52 1.10 -4.44
CA TYR A 35 -4.67 2.22 -4.85
C TYR A 35 -4.54 2.35 -6.36
N ALA A 36 -4.30 1.27 -7.10
CA ALA A 36 -4.16 1.30 -8.55
C ALA A 36 -5.46 1.71 -9.23
N GLN A 37 -6.60 1.42 -8.64
CA GLN A 37 -7.87 1.91 -9.13
C GLN A 37 -8.04 3.42 -8.91
N ASN A 38 -7.46 3.99 -7.85
CA ASN A 38 -7.48 5.44 -7.58
C ASN A 38 -6.33 6.20 -8.26
N PHE A 39 -5.24 5.51 -8.60
CA PHE A 39 -4.03 6.08 -9.19
C PHE A 39 -3.60 5.39 -10.49
N SER A 40 -4.51 4.66 -11.16
CA SER A 40 -4.19 3.73 -12.24
C SER A 40 -3.30 4.31 -13.34
N ASP A 41 -3.47 5.57 -13.70
CA ASP A 41 -2.70 6.17 -14.80
C ASP A 41 -1.36 6.77 -14.35
N ASN A 42 -1.28 7.35 -13.15
CA ASN A 42 -0.08 8.03 -12.70
C ASN A 42 0.91 7.12 -11.96
N LEU A 43 0.44 6.26 -11.05
CA LEU A 43 1.32 5.39 -10.28
C LEU A 43 1.85 4.22 -11.12
N PHE A 44 1.02 3.68 -12.01
CA PHE A 44 1.45 2.67 -12.99
C PHE A 44 2.53 3.25 -13.92
N ASN A 45 2.34 4.46 -14.42
CA ASN A 45 3.33 5.17 -15.23
C ASN A 45 4.61 5.50 -14.45
N LEU A 46 4.52 5.82 -13.16
CA LEU A 46 5.67 6.09 -12.30
C LEU A 46 6.45 4.82 -11.96
N LYS A 47 5.78 3.70 -11.63
CA LYS A 47 6.44 2.40 -11.46
C LYS A 47 7.11 1.93 -12.74
N LEU A 48 6.43 2.09 -13.87
CA LEU A 48 6.98 1.76 -15.19
C LEU A 48 8.23 2.58 -15.50
N GLN A 49 8.22 3.89 -15.25
CA GLN A 49 9.39 4.75 -15.42
C GLN A 49 10.54 4.39 -14.46
N HIS A 50 10.22 3.96 -13.23
CA HIS A 50 11.22 3.51 -12.27
C HIS A 50 11.88 2.19 -12.69
N GLU A 51 11.10 1.22 -13.16
CA GLU A 51 11.62 -0.04 -13.69
C GLU A 51 12.41 0.17 -14.98
N MET A 52 11.95 1.04 -15.88
CA MET A 52 12.70 1.40 -17.09
C MET A 52 14.06 2.02 -16.76
N LYS A 53 14.15 2.90 -15.74
CA LYS A 53 15.43 3.47 -15.29
C LYS A 53 16.34 2.45 -14.61
N LYS A 54 15.81 1.44 -13.93
CA LYS A 54 16.61 0.31 -13.43
C LYS A 54 17.24 -0.48 -14.57
N ILE A 55 16.48 -0.74 -15.62
CA ILE A 55 16.94 -1.44 -16.84
C ILE A 55 18.00 -0.61 -17.56
N GLU A 56 17.79 0.70 -17.76
CA GLU A 56 18.78 1.60 -18.34
C GLU A 56 20.09 1.68 -17.53
N LYS A 57 19.98 1.65 -16.19
CA LYS A 57 21.17 1.59 -15.32
C LYS A 57 21.93 0.27 -15.44
N GLN A 58 21.22 -0.85 -15.61
CA GLN A 58 21.84 -2.15 -15.81
C GLN A 58 22.48 -2.27 -17.19
N GLU A 59 21.86 -1.74 -18.25
CA GLU A 59 22.43 -1.68 -19.60
C GLU A 59 23.68 -0.78 -19.64
N ASN A 60 23.64 0.41 -19.04
CA ASN A 60 24.81 1.30 -18.97
C ASN A 60 25.95 0.74 -18.11
N SER A 61 25.68 -0.15 -17.15
CA SER A 61 26.73 -0.83 -16.39
C SER A 61 27.31 -2.03 -17.13
N ALA A 62 26.56 -2.64 -18.04
CA ALA A 62 27.03 -3.74 -18.89
C ALA A 62 27.88 -3.23 -20.09
N ASP A 63 27.54 -2.06 -20.62
CA ASP A 63 28.31 -1.44 -21.72
C ASP A 63 29.70 -0.93 -21.27
N ASN A 64 29.84 -0.56 -20.00
CA ASN A 64 31.14 -0.13 -19.43
C ASN A 64 32.10 -1.29 -19.09
N THR A 65 31.70 -2.54 -19.28
CA THR A 65 32.57 -3.72 -19.05
C THR A 65 33.15 -4.35 -20.32
N VAL A 66 32.80 -3.82 -21.51
CA VAL A 66 33.23 -4.41 -22.79
C VAL A 66 34.36 -3.60 -23.47
N ASP A 67 34.70 -2.39 -23.02
CA ASP A 67 35.72 -1.52 -23.65
C ASP A 67 37.11 -1.53 -22.97
N ALA A 68 37.52 -2.67 -22.44
CA ALA A 68 38.88 -2.82 -21.91
C ALA A 68 39.63 -4.03 -22.53
N ASP A 69 39.61 -4.20 -23.83
CA ASP A 69 40.68 -4.94 -24.54
C ASP A 69 40.47 -4.76 -26.06
N LEU A 70 41.25 -3.86 -26.66
CA LEU A 70 41.75 -3.91 -28.03
C LEU A 70 42.40 -2.55 -28.38
N SER A 71 43.65 -2.36 -27.99
CA SER A 71 44.57 -1.40 -28.57
C SER A 71 45.41 -2.12 -29.63
N GLU A 72 45.40 -1.66 -30.86
CA GLU A 72 46.57 -1.36 -31.69
C GLU A 72 46.22 -1.32 -33.17
N SER A 73 46.75 -0.25 -33.73
CA SER A 73 47.25 -0.05 -35.10
C SER A 73 46.35 0.55 -36.17
N GLY A 74 46.78 1.73 -36.65
CA GLY A 74 46.62 2.13 -38.04
C GLY A 74 45.99 3.50 -38.29
N THR A 75 46.77 4.58 -38.27
CA THR A 75 46.57 5.79 -39.09
C THR A 75 47.21 5.57 -40.52
N PRO A 76 46.98 6.42 -41.57
CA PRO A 76 46.33 7.73 -41.68
C PRO A 76 45.49 7.97 -42.99
N GLU A 77 45.07 9.22 -43.12
CA GLU A 77 44.90 10.05 -44.32
C GLU A 77 43.51 10.62 -44.64
N ASN A 78 43.49 11.94 -44.45
CA ASN A 78 42.99 13.05 -45.31
C ASN A 78 41.80 12.82 -46.27
N THR A 79 40.80 13.69 -46.20
CA THR A 79 40.59 14.83 -47.13
C THR A 79 39.23 15.51 -46.94
N ASP A 80 39.33 16.85 -46.91
CA ASP A 80 38.42 17.86 -47.48
C ASP A 80 36.99 18.10 -46.92
N SER A 81 36.93 19.30 -46.35
CA SER A 81 35.74 20.17 -46.30
C SER A 81 35.35 20.67 -47.70
N PRO A 82 34.10 21.15 -47.89
CA PRO A 82 33.97 22.61 -47.83
C PRO A 82 32.71 23.18 -47.18
N ASP A 83 32.93 24.37 -46.69
CA ASP A 83 32.04 25.49 -46.37
C ASP A 83 30.66 25.53 -47.04
N TYR A 84 29.68 25.98 -46.28
CA TYR A 84 28.75 27.04 -46.69
C TYR A 84 28.24 27.83 -45.52
N ALA A 85 28.36 29.17 -45.68
CA ALA A 85 28.10 30.24 -44.76
C ALA A 85 26.61 30.61 -44.63
N ASP A 86 26.33 31.19 -43.47
CA ASP A 86 25.67 32.50 -43.22
C ASP A 86 24.17 32.66 -43.59
N ASN A 87 23.38 33.02 -42.64
CA ASN A 87 22.70 34.31 -42.50
C ASN A 87 21.75 34.36 -41.27
N THR A 88 22.14 35.19 -40.31
CA THR A 88 21.45 36.27 -39.59
C THR A 88 19.93 36.36 -39.68
N GLN A 89 19.26 36.45 -38.51
CA GLN A 89 18.61 37.69 -38.00
C GLN A 89 17.92 37.44 -36.67
N GLU A 90 18.40 38.16 -35.66
CA GLU A 90 17.58 38.56 -34.51
C GLU A 90 16.58 39.64 -34.93
N PRO A 91 15.53 39.86 -34.15
CA PRO A 91 15.20 41.23 -33.77
C PRO A 91 14.98 41.39 -32.25
N GLU A 92 15.38 42.57 -31.89
CA GLU A 92 15.47 43.33 -30.65
C GLU A 92 14.17 43.37 -29.79
N VAL A 93 14.41 43.31 -28.49
CA VAL A 93 14.07 44.22 -27.39
C VAL A 93 12.82 45.11 -27.53
N SER A 94 11.91 44.99 -26.60
CA SER A 94 11.20 46.13 -26.05
C SER A 94 11.07 46.01 -24.52
N GLN A 95 11.42 47.12 -23.90
CA GLN A 95 11.61 47.39 -22.49
C GLN A 95 10.30 47.42 -21.68
N ALA A 96 10.52 47.24 -20.38
CA ALA A 96 9.60 47.36 -19.26
C ALA A 96 8.91 48.74 -19.12
N PRO A 97 8.01 48.85 -18.15
CA PRO A 97 8.29 49.82 -17.10
C PRO A 97 8.26 49.28 -15.67
N ASP A 98 9.12 49.86 -14.85
CA ASP A 98 9.25 49.78 -13.41
C ASP A 98 7.94 50.05 -12.65
N ALA A 99 7.72 49.33 -11.57
CA ALA A 99 7.08 49.86 -10.37
C ALA A 99 7.51 49.04 -9.14
N ALA A 100 8.39 49.65 -8.39
CA ALA A 100 8.49 49.79 -6.94
C ALA A 100 8.10 48.63 -6.00
N GLU A 101 9.16 48.17 -5.29
CA GLU A 101 9.32 48.07 -3.82
C GLU A 101 8.18 47.60 -2.93
N ASP A 102 8.43 46.56 -2.28
CA ASP A 102 8.56 46.38 -0.82
C ASP A 102 7.83 45.09 -0.34
N SER A 103 8.62 44.12 0.06
CA SER A 103 8.43 43.44 1.33
C SER A 103 9.47 42.35 1.53
N ALA A 104 10.27 42.56 2.55
CA ALA A 104 11.20 41.59 3.10
C ALA A 104 10.47 40.28 3.43
N ALA A 105 10.65 39.24 2.61
CA ALA A 105 10.28 37.90 2.97
C ALA A 105 11.28 37.38 3.98
N ASP A 106 10.82 37.33 5.20
CA ASP A 106 11.43 36.63 6.34
C ASP A 106 11.70 35.19 5.95
N ASN A 107 12.94 34.84 5.78
CA ASN A 107 13.41 33.50 5.45
C ASN A 107 13.27 32.64 6.71
N LYS A 108 12.05 32.20 7.02
CA LYS A 108 11.80 31.21 8.05
C LYS A 108 12.36 29.88 7.55
N ASN A 109 13.44 29.45 8.17
CA ASN A 109 14.06 28.14 8.06
C ASN A 109 13.00 27.05 7.98
N GLU A 110 12.71 26.53 6.80
CA GLU A 110 12.04 25.26 6.62
C GLU A 110 12.87 24.19 7.32
N LYS A 111 12.35 23.67 8.42
CA LYS A 111 12.95 22.53 9.12
C LYS A 111 12.68 21.25 8.33
N THR A 112 13.40 21.08 7.22
CA THR A 112 13.42 19.81 6.50
C THR A 112 14.45 18.90 7.15
N ALA A 113 14.02 17.75 7.66
CA ALA A 113 14.91 16.75 8.22
C ALA A 113 15.58 15.96 7.08
N VAL A 114 16.84 15.60 7.27
CA VAL A 114 17.53 14.65 6.39
C VAL A 114 17.31 13.25 6.94
N PRO A 115 16.97 12.24 6.11
CA PRO A 115 16.80 10.85 6.55
C PRO A 115 18.05 10.34 7.26
N GLY A 116 17.88 9.82 8.47
CA GLY A 116 18.94 9.18 9.23
C GLY A 116 19.18 7.75 8.75
N LYS A 117 20.44 7.28 8.80
CA LYS A 117 20.78 5.87 8.52
C LYS A 117 20.47 4.99 9.72
N HIS A 118 19.20 4.77 10.02
CA HIS A 118 18.78 3.86 11.08
C HIS A 118 18.18 2.56 10.49
N GLU A 119 19.01 1.77 9.80
CA GLU A 119 18.63 0.39 9.48
C GLU A 119 18.74 -0.49 10.72
N ILE A 120 17.62 -1.07 11.13
CA ILE A 120 17.62 -2.08 12.20
C ILE A 120 17.81 -3.44 11.55
N SER A 121 19.07 -3.89 11.50
CA SER A 121 19.39 -5.27 11.11
C SER A 121 19.14 -6.20 12.29
N SER A 122 18.10 -7.00 12.27
CA SER A 122 17.94 -8.14 13.17
C SER A 122 18.40 -9.40 12.46
N LYS A 123 19.21 -10.21 13.15
CA LYS A 123 19.55 -11.56 12.71
C LYS A 123 18.42 -12.50 13.08
N SER A 124 17.25 -12.41 12.43
CA SER A 124 16.23 -13.43 12.60
C SER A 124 16.50 -14.58 11.62
N SER A 125 16.51 -15.80 12.14
CA SER A 125 16.61 -16.99 11.30
C SER A 125 15.27 -17.21 10.58
N VAL A 126 15.32 -17.42 9.26
CA VAL A 126 14.12 -17.78 8.48
C VAL A 126 13.66 -19.16 8.94
N LYS A 127 12.40 -19.27 9.31
CA LYS A 127 11.74 -20.53 9.63
C LYS A 127 10.88 -20.95 8.45
N VAL A 128 11.06 -22.17 7.97
CA VAL A 128 10.20 -22.74 6.92
C VAL A 128 9.02 -23.43 7.60
N VAL A 129 7.82 -23.20 7.09
CA VAL A 129 6.62 -23.89 7.56
C VAL A 129 6.74 -25.36 7.21
N LYS A 130 6.67 -26.22 8.21
CA LYS A 130 6.77 -27.68 8.05
C LYS A 130 5.69 -28.39 8.83
N THR A 131 5.19 -29.48 8.27
CA THR A 131 4.34 -30.43 9.00
C THR A 131 5.18 -31.24 9.95
N GLN A 132 4.67 -31.47 11.16
CA GLN A 132 5.25 -32.49 12.05
C GLN A 132 4.89 -33.86 11.50
N LYS A 133 5.88 -34.77 11.44
CA LYS A 133 5.67 -36.12 10.90
C LYS A 133 5.75 -37.15 12.02
N LYS A 134 4.83 -38.10 12.01
CA LYS A 134 4.79 -39.27 12.88
C LYS A 134 5.05 -40.53 12.02
N LYS A 135 5.76 -41.49 12.52
CA LYS A 135 5.90 -42.80 11.88
C LYS A 135 4.75 -43.69 12.31
N GLU A 136 3.95 -44.12 11.35
CA GLU A 136 2.86 -45.06 11.55
C GLU A 136 2.99 -46.18 10.50
N ASN A 137 3.08 -47.44 10.93
CA ASN A 137 3.31 -48.63 10.06
C ASN A 137 4.52 -48.50 9.11
N GLY A 138 5.56 -47.77 9.50
CA GLY A 138 6.77 -47.58 8.68
C GLY A 138 6.69 -46.40 7.69
N GLU A 139 5.52 -45.81 7.49
CA GLU A 139 5.33 -44.63 6.65
C GLU A 139 5.34 -43.35 7.48
N SER A 140 5.76 -42.26 6.87
CA SER A 140 5.81 -40.95 7.51
C SER A 140 4.46 -40.24 7.24
N VAL A 141 3.63 -40.12 8.27
CA VAL A 141 2.31 -39.49 8.21
C VAL A 141 2.39 -38.06 8.80
N ASP A 142 1.76 -37.13 8.15
CA ASP A 142 1.65 -35.74 8.63
C ASP A 142 0.74 -35.66 9.85
N VAL A 143 1.21 -35.00 10.92
CA VAL A 143 0.43 -34.80 12.14
C VAL A 143 -0.15 -33.39 12.15
N LEU A 144 -1.42 -33.26 11.84
CA LEU A 144 -2.16 -32.01 11.96
C LEU A 144 -2.88 -32.00 13.33
N THR A 145 -2.45 -31.08 14.21
CA THR A 145 -2.98 -31.02 15.59
C THR A 145 -4.29 -30.27 15.71
N LYS A 146 -4.72 -29.60 14.65
CA LYS A 146 -6.00 -28.89 14.54
C LYS A 146 -6.71 -29.28 13.25
N LYS A 147 -8.03 -29.09 13.23
CA LYS A 147 -8.90 -29.25 12.07
C LYS A 147 -9.71 -27.99 11.90
N LEU A 148 -9.91 -27.55 10.66
CA LEU A 148 -10.80 -26.45 10.31
C LEU A 148 -12.15 -27.01 9.85
N VAL A 149 -13.21 -26.57 10.51
CA VAL A 149 -14.57 -27.08 10.29
C VAL A 149 -15.52 -25.92 10.02
N GLY A 150 -16.37 -26.05 9.01
CA GLY A 150 -17.41 -25.07 8.71
C GLY A 150 -18.42 -24.93 9.85
N THR A 151 -18.64 -23.71 10.31
CA THR A 151 -19.65 -23.42 11.36
C THR A 151 -21.06 -23.61 10.80
N ASN A 152 -21.27 -23.20 9.55
CA ASN A 152 -22.53 -23.31 8.82
C ASN A 152 -22.24 -23.54 7.33
N ALA A 153 -23.26 -23.79 6.54
CA ALA A 153 -23.12 -23.77 5.08
C ALA A 153 -22.68 -22.38 4.61
N PRO A 154 -21.88 -22.30 3.52
CA PRO A 154 -21.47 -21.03 2.97
C PRO A 154 -22.65 -20.09 2.69
N THR A 155 -22.56 -18.86 3.16
CA THR A 155 -23.59 -17.82 2.95
C THR A 155 -23.38 -17.19 1.57
N ALA A 156 -24.41 -17.22 0.73
CA ALA A 156 -24.37 -16.51 -0.55
C ALA A 156 -24.23 -15.00 -0.33
N LEU A 157 -23.28 -14.41 -0.99
CA LEU A 157 -23.00 -12.97 -0.94
C LEU A 157 -22.53 -12.53 -2.33
N ASN A 158 -23.40 -11.85 -3.05
CA ASN A 158 -23.06 -11.36 -4.38
C ASN A 158 -21.84 -10.45 -4.31
N ASP A 159 -20.90 -10.63 -5.26
CA ASP A 159 -19.65 -9.88 -5.33
C ASP A 159 -18.80 -9.95 -4.04
N ALA A 160 -18.84 -11.08 -3.32
CA ALA A 160 -18.09 -11.26 -2.08
C ALA A 160 -16.58 -10.98 -2.27
N ALA A 161 -16.00 -11.42 -3.38
CA ALA A 161 -14.60 -11.19 -3.70
C ALA A 161 -14.25 -9.69 -3.87
N LYS A 162 -15.20 -8.87 -4.33
CA LYS A 162 -15.04 -7.42 -4.53
C LYS A 162 -15.30 -6.61 -3.27
N ALA A 163 -16.01 -7.21 -2.31
CA ALA A 163 -16.32 -6.54 -1.05
C ALA A 163 -15.07 -6.25 -0.23
N GLN A 164 -15.13 -5.19 0.56
CA GLN A 164 -14.07 -4.87 1.50
C GLN A 164 -14.42 -5.37 2.88
N TYR A 165 -13.44 -6.00 3.52
CA TYR A 165 -13.60 -6.61 4.84
C TYR A 165 -12.64 -5.96 5.83
N SER A 166 -13.11 -5.78 7.07
CA SER A 166 -12.26 -5.36 8.18
C SER A 166 -12.75 -5.96 9.48
N ARG A 167 -11.84 -6.32 10.36
CA ARG A 167 -12.21 -6.70 11.73
C ARG A 167 -12.92 -5.54 12.40
N PHE A 168 -13.98 -5.82 13.11
CA PHE A 168 -14.77 -4.80 13.78
C PHE A 168 -15.55 -5.40 14.95
N ARG A 169 -15.30 -4.93 16.16
CA ARG A 169 -16.04 -5.26 17.39
C ARG A 169 -16.16 -6.77 17.64
N GLY A 170 -15.05 -7.49 17.51
CA GLY A 170 -15.00 -8.93 17.74
C GLY A 170 -15.69 -9.78 16.69
N GLY A 171 -15.97 -9.21 15.53
CA GLY A 171 -16.46 -9.85 14.34
C GLY A 171 -15.83 -9.24 13.09
N ILE A 172 -16.57 -9.19 12.00
CA ILE A 172 -16.12 -8.60 10.75
C ILE A 172 -17.20 -7.71 10.14
N ILE A 173 -16.77 -6.55 9.63
CA ILE A 173 -17.62 -5.68 8.83
C ILE A 173 -17.29 -5.85 7.36
N CYS A 174 -18.33 -5.93 6.54
CA CYS A 174 -18.24 -6.10 5.10
C CYS A 174 -18.91 -4.92 4.42
N ALA A 175 -18.19 -4.18 3.58
CA ALA A 175 -18.73 -3.12 2.74
C ALA A 175 -19.03 -3.68 1.34
N LEU A 176 -20.29 -3.61 0.96
CA LEU A 176 -20.85 -4.06 -0.32
C LEU A 176 -21.54 -2.89 -0.99
N GLU A 177 -21.95 -3.10 -2.24
CA GLU A 177 -22.78 -2.13 -2.93
C GLU A 177 -24.02 -1.75 -2.09
N ASN A 178 -24.13 -0.47 -1.77
CA ASN A 178 -25.24 0.15 -1.01
C ASN A 178 -25.51 -0.43 0.39
N LYS A 179 -24.58 -1.22 0.96
CA LYS A 179 -24.77 -1.75 2.33
C LYS A 179 -23.45 -2.05 3.06
N LEU A 180 -23.53 -1.95 4.38
CA LEU A 180 -22.56 -2.50 5.32
C LEU A 180 -23.22 -3.66 6.06
N VAL A 181 -22.54 -4.79 6.14
CA VAL A 181 -23.01 -5.96 6.89
C VAL A 181 -22.02 -6.28 8.00
N LEU A 182 -22.49 -6.41 9.21
CA LEU A 182 -21.70 -6.83 10.36
C LEU A 182 -22.05 -8.27 10.73
N TYR A 183 -21.05 -9.14 10.70
CA TYR A 183 -21.14 -10.52 11.18
C TYR A 183 -20.40 -10.67 12.51
N ASP A 184 -20.92 -11.51 13.40
CA ASP A 184 -20.15 -11.95 14.55
C ASP A 184 -19.14 -13.03 14.16
N LYS A 185 -18.30 -13.43 15.11
CA LYS A 185 -17.27 -14.45 14.88
C LYS A 185 -17.79 -15.85 14.49
N ASN A 186 -19.08 -16.12 14.71
CA ASN A 186 -19.73 -17.40 14.34
C ASN A 186 -20.48 -17.29 12.99
N GLY A 187 -20.36 -16.18 12.30
CA GLY A 187 -20.99 -15.96 10.99
C GLY A 187 -22.46 -15.53 11.06
N LYS A 188 -22.96 -15.21 12.26
CA LYS A 188 -24.31 -14.67 12.38
C LYS A 188 -24.33 -13.19 12.03
N GLU A 189 -25.17 -12.81 11.08
CA GLU A 189 -25.43 -11.41 10.77
C GLU A 189 -26.04 -10.72 11.98
N LYS A 190 -25.37 -9.64 12.43
CA LYS A 190 -25.82 -8.81 13.57
C LYS A 190 -26.56 -7.56 13.13
N HIS A 191 -26.05 -6.92 12.09
CA HIS A 191 -26.61 -5.68 11.57
C HIS A 191 -26.35 -5.59 10.07
N THR A 192 -27.33 -5.06 9.37
CA THR A 192 -27.18 -4.56 8.00
C THR A 192 -27.58 -3.09 7.99
N ILE A 193 -26.71 -2.26 7.44
CA ILE A 193 -26.91 -0.83 7.29
C ILE A 193 -27.00 -0.53 5.80
N THR A 194 -28.12 0.04 5.35
CA THR A 194 -28.24 0.57 3.98
C THR A 194 -27.45 1.85 3.87
N THR A 195 -26.62 1.97 2.85
CA THR A 195 -25.82 3.16 2.53
C THR A 195 -26.24 3.70 1.16
N THR A 196 -25.80 4.92 0.85
CA THR A 196 -25.95 5.51 -0.48
C THR A 196 -24.68 5.37 -1.32
N ILE A 197 -23.73 4.56 -0.85
CA ILE A 197 -22.41 4.37 -1.48
C ILE A 197 -22.47 3.09 -2.31
N SER A 198 -22.40 3.21 -3.63
CA SER A 198 -22.53 2.07 -4.55
C SER A 198 -21.20 1.37 -4.83
N ASN A 199 -20.10 2.10 -4.83
CA ASN A 199 -18.76 1.51 -4.97
C ASN A 199 -17.89 1.92 -3.76
N PRO A 200 -18.10 1.26 -2.59
CA PRO A 200 -17.52 1.70 -1.34
C PRO A 200 -16.02 1.44 -1.27
N ILE A 201 -15.30 2.45 -0.79
CA ILE A 201 -13.97 2.29 -0.19
C ILE A 201 -14.14 2.48 1.31
N MET A 202 -13.55 1.59 2.10
CA MET A 202 -13.73 1.54 3.54
C MET A 202 -12.41 1.69 4.29
N LYS A 203 -12.40 2.56 5.29
CA LYS A 203 -11.35 2.60 6.33
C LYS A 203 -12.01 2.44 7.70
N VAL A 204 -11.39 1.63 8.54
CA VAL A 204 -11.91 1.30 9.87
C VAL A 204 -10.88 1.66 10.94
N THR A 205 -11.31 2.47 11.90
CA THR A 205 -10.59 2.73 13.15
C THR A 205 -11.62 2.69 14.28
N GLU A 206 -11.69 1.57 14.99
CA GLU A 206 -12.73 1.35 16.00
C GLU A 206 -12.87 2.52 16.96
N PRO A 207 -14.10 2.98 17.25
CA PRO A 207 -15.39 2.42 16.86
C PRO A 207 -15.99 2.99 15.57
N TYR A 208 -15.16 3.63 14.71
CA TYR A 208 -15.59 4.34 13.52
C TYR A 208 -15.31 3.57 12.24
N VAL A 209 -16.19 3.79 11.25
CA VAL A 209 -16.05 3.32 9.88
C VAL A 209 -16.28 4.49 8.95
N LEU A 210 -15.29 4.83 8.14
CA LEU A 210 -15.40 5.78 7.06
C LEU A 210 -15.65 5.02 5.77
N LEU A 211 -16.71 5.40 5.07
CA LEU A 211 -16.98 4.98 3.70
C LEU A 211 -16.96 6.19 2.79
N TRP A 212 -16.34 6.05 1.64
CA TRP A 212 -16.52 6.99 0.55
C TRP A 212 -16.73 6.23 -0.77
N GLU A 213 -17.28 6.91 -1.72
CA GLU A 213 -17.48 6.34 -3.04
C GLU A 213 -16.30 6.70 -3.94
N LYS A 214 -15.78 5.71 -4.64
CA LYS A 214 -14.73 5.93 -5.62
C LYS A 214 -15.19 6.92 -6.69
N ASP A 215 -14.33 7.87 -7.06
CA ASP A 215 -14.58 8.91 -8.07
C ASP A 215 -15.78 9.82 -7.78
N SER A 216 -16.30 9.85 -6.56
CA SER A 216 -17.43 10.62 -6.09
C SER A 216 -16.99 11.66 -5.05
N GLN A 217 -17.93 12.54 -4.68
CA GLN A 217 -17.74 13.56 -3.65
C GLN A 217 -18.31 13.13 -2.29
N ASN A 218 -18.91 11.94 -2.20
CA ASN A 218 -19.66 11.54 -1.02
C ASN A 218 -18.85 10.65 -0.08
N ALA A 219 -18.85 11.03 1.18
CA ALA A 219 -18.29 10.20 2.27
C ALA A 219 -19.28 10.14 3.44
N VAL A 220 -19.28 9.03 4.18
CA VAL A 220 -20.14 8.82 5.33
C VAL A 220 -19.31 8.19 6.45
N VAL A 221 -19.45 8.70 7.65
CA VAL A 221 -18.85 8.12 8.85
C VAL A 221 -19.94 7.48 9.70
N TYR A 222 -19.68 6.23 10.06
CA TYR A 222 -20.48 5.48 11.02
C TYR A 222 -19.72 5.33 12.33
N GLN A 223 -20.43 5.44 13.45
CA GLN A 223 -19.92 5.07 14.75
C GLN A 223 -20.74 3.88 15.26
N ASN A 224 -20.06 2.79 15.57
CA ASN A 224 -20.73 1.51 15.82
C ASN A 224 -21.61 1.11 14.63
N ASN A 225 -22.93 1.11 14.79
CA ASN A 225 -23.89 0.73 13.76
C ASN A 225 -24.76 1.89 13.31
N LYS A 226 -24.40 3.13 13.66
CA LYS A 226 -25.20 4.32 13.38
C LYS A 226 -24.42 5.32 12.53
N LYS A 227 -25.10 5.90 11.56
CA LYS A 227 -24.55 7.03 10.83
C LYS A 227 -24.28 8.17 11.79
N GLN A 228 -23.03 8.63 11.85
CA GLN A 228 -22.61 9.75 12.66
C GLN A 228 -22.77 11.06 11.90
N TYR A 229 -22.18 11.13 10.70
CA TYR A 229 -22.30 12.27 9.80
C TYR A 229 -22.02 11.83 8.35
N SER A 230 -22.29 12.73 7.43
CA SER A 230 -21.89 12.61 6.03
C SER A 230 -21.24 13.90 5.56
N VAL A 231 -20.37 13.77 4.59
CA VAL A 231 -19.66 14.87 3.94
C VAL A 231 -19.93 14.80 2.45
N THR A 232 -20.18 15.94 1.83
CA THR A 232 -20.10 16.09 0.38
C THR A 232 -18.93 17.03 0.10
N ALA A 233 -17.84 16.48 -0.43
CA ALA A 233 -16.65 17.24 -0.80
C ALA A 233 -16.93 18.12 -2.03
N SER A 234 -16.13 19.17 -2.23
CA SER A 234 -16.23 20.05 -3.41
C SER A 234 -15.84 19.35 -4.71
N ASP A 235 -14.93 18.36 -4.60
CA ASP A 235 -14.35 17.62 -5.70
C ASP A 235 -14.26 16.12 -5.38
N LYS A 236 -13.82 15.31 -6.36
CA LYS A 236 -13.67 13.87 -6.19
C LYS A 236 -12.77 13.52 -5.02
N ILE A 237 -13.23 12.59 -4.18
CA ILE A 237 -12.44 12.03 -3.09
C ILE A 237 -11.49 11.00 -3.67
N LEU A 238 -10.20 11.20 -3.45
CA LEU A 238 -9.12 10.33 -3.90
C LEU A 238 -8.69 9.35 -2.80
N ASN A 239 -8.68 9.80 -1.54
CA ASN A 239 -8.30 9.00 -0.38
C ASN A 239 -8.98 9.51 0.89
N GLY A 240 -9.08 8.66 1.91
CA GLY A 240 -9.69 9.01 3.17
C GLY A 240 -9.01 8.32 4.36
N TYR A 241 -9.01 9.00 5.50
CA TYR A 241 -8.51 8.51 6.78
C TYR A 241 -9.52 8.83 7.88
N ILE A 242 -9.69 7.92 8.83
CA ILE A 242 -10.54 8.12 10.01
C ILE A 242 -9.69 7.95 11.28
N ALA A 243 -9.68 8.99 12.11
CA ALA A 243 -8.99 8.98 13.37
C ALA A 243 -9.81 8.27 14.48
N PRO A 244 -9.18 7.76 15.54
CA PRO A 244 -9.88 7.17 16.70
C PRO A 244 -10.83 8.14 17.39
N THR A 245 -10.65 9.44 17.20
CA THR A 245 -11.53 10.51 17.71
C THR A 245 -12.83 10.69 16.92
N GLY A 246 -12.93 10.06 15.72
CA GLY A 246 -14.05 10.23 14.80
C GLY A 246 -13.93 11.42 13.85
N GLU A 247 -12.80 12.13 13.88
CA GLU A 247 -12.43 13.12 12.88
C GLU A 247 -11.89 12.41 11.63
N CYS A 248 -12.20 12.91 10.43
CA CYS A 248 -11.68 12.33 9.20
C CYS A 248 -10.89 13.35 8.38
N ALA A 249 -9.87 12.85 7.68
CA ALA A 249 -9.16 13.60 6.66
C ALA A 249 -9.49 13.00 5.29
N LEU A 250 -9.88 13.86 4.34
CA LEU A 250 -10.15 13.47 2.96
C LEU A 250 -9.13 14.14 2.04
N VAL A 251 -8.52 13.36 1.17
CA VAL A 251 -7.73 13.85 0.04
C VAL A 251 -8.69 13.99 -1.13
N THR A 252 -8.76 15.19 -1.70
CA THR A 252 -9.64 15.48 -2.84
C THR A 252 -8.85 16.01 -4.03
N ALA A 253 -9.37 15.79 -5.22
CA ALA A 253 -8.97 16.57 -6.37
C ALA A 253 -9.24 18.06 -6.12
N LYS A 254 -8.55 18.93 -6.83
CA LYS A 254 -8.84 20.36 -6.85
C LYS A 254 -8.36 20.99 -8.13
N GLN A 255 -9.23 21.76 -8.77
CA GLN A 255 -8.90 22.46 -10.01
C GLN A 255 -7.69 23.40 -9.79
N PHE A 256 -6.73 23.38 -10.71
CA PHE A 256 -5.47 24.16 -10.68
C PHE A 256 -4.46 23.76 -9.57
N TYR A 257 -4.75 22.73 -8.77
CA TYR A 257 -3.85 22.20 -7.75
C TYR A 257 -3.55 20.71 -8.01
N LYS A 258 -2.52 20.20 -7.37
CA LYS A 258 -2.16 18.78 -7.41
C LYS A 258 -2.93 17.94 -6.39
N GLY A 259 -3.77 18.58 -5.59
CA GLY A 259 -4.66 17.98 -4.61
C GLY A 259 -4.94 18.91 -3.44
N GLU A 260 -5.90 18.53 -2.61
CA GLU A 260 -6.29 19.21 -1.39
C GLU A 260 -6.53 18.20 -0.29
N VAL A 261 -6.16 18.54 0.95
CA VAL A 261 -6.53 17.79 2.14
C VAL A 261 -7.52 18.61 2.94
N LYS A 262 -8.65 18.00 3.30
CA LYS A 262 -9.66 18.58 4.17
C LYS A 262 -9.85 17.72 5.40
N VAL A 263 -9.93 18.37 6.57
CA VAL A 263 -10.21 17.68 7.84
C VAL A 263 -11.59 18.09 8.32
N TYR A 264 -12.38 17.08 8.70
CA TYR A 264 -13.73 17.24 9.23
C TYR A 264 -13.77 16.76 10.68
N ASN A 265 -14.46 17.51 11.53
CA ASN A 265 -14.66 17.11 12.92
C ASN A 265 -15.71 15.99 13.02
N LYS A 266 -15.90 15.45 14.23
CA LYS A 266 -16.84 14.37 14.52
C LYS A 266 -18.33 14.69 14.26
N ASN A 267 -18.63 15.92 13.85
CA ASN A 267 -19.97 16.36 13.46
C ASN A 267 -20.09 16.58 11.94
N GLY A 268 -19.00 16.36 11.20
CA GLY A 268 -18.93 16.55 9.74
C GLY A 268 -18.69 17.99 9.30
N SER A 269 -18.34 18.91 10.22
CA SER A 269 -17.96 20.28 9.87
C SER A 269 -16.48 20.32 9.47
N GLU A 270 -16.17 20.99 8.36
CA GLU A 270 -14.80 21.24 7.93
C GLU A 270 -14.09 22.14 8.96
N ILE A 271 -12.93 21.71 9.43
CA ILE A 271 -12.13 22.44 10.43
C ILE A 271 -10.74 22.80 9.91
N TYR A 272 -10.32 22.24 8.76
CA TYR A 272 -9.06 22.53 8.13
C TYR A 272 -9.13 22.19 6.65
N ALA A 273 -8.48 23.01 5.81
CA ALA A 273 -8.27 22.73 4.39
C ALA A 273 -6.91 23.24 3.94
N ARG A 274 -6.19 22.45 3.15
CA ARG A 274 -4.93 22.84 2.53
C ARG A 274 -4.81 22.32 1.12
N SER A 275 -4.50 23.22 0.18
CA SER A 275 -4.26 22.88 -1.22
C SER A 275 -2.77 22.83 -1.52
N PHE A 276 -2.36 21.93 -2.40
CA PHE A 276 -0.97 21.71 -2.82
C PHE A 276 -0.84 21.97 -4.32
N GLY A 277 0.04 22.90 -4.71
CA GLY A 277 0.19 23.34 -6.10
C GLY A 277 1.31 22.62 -6.87
N THR A 278 2.36 22.18 -6.19
CA THR A 278 3.59 21.66 -6.82
C THR A 278 3.70 20.13 -6.76
N GLU A 279 3.22 19.51 -5.69
CA GLU A 279 3.36 18.09 -5.42
C GLU A 279 1.99 17.43 -5.33
N SER A 280 1.88 16.21 -5.85
CA SER A 280 0.64 15.42 -5.80
C SER A 280 0.39 14.87 -4.40
N VAL A 281 -0.80 15.06 -3.87
CA VAL A 281 -1.19 14.51 -2.58
C VAL A 281 -1.51 13.02 -2.75
N MET A 282 -0.76 12.17 -2.06
CA MET A 282 -0.93 10.71 -2.10
C MET A 282 -1.91 10.21 -1.03
N CYS A 283 -1.65 10.56 0.21
CA CYS A 283 -2.47 10.19 1.36
C CYS A 283 -2.29 11.17 2.50
N ALA A 284 -3.17 11.09 3.48
CA ALA A 284 -3.11 11.88 4.69
C ALA A 284 -3.51 11.04 5.91
N ALA A 285 -2.92 11.34 7.07
CA ALA A 285 -3.27 10.73 8.35
C ALA A 285 -3.40 11.79 9.44
N LEU A 286 -4.30 11.59 10.38
CA LEU A 286 -4.56 12.52 11.48
C LEU A 286 -4.34 11.82 12.82
N SER A 287 -3.53 12.42 13.69
CA SER A 287 -3.29 11.92 15.05
C SER A 287 -4.38 12.36 16.02
N ASP A 288 -4.46 11.70 17.19
CA ASP A 288 -5.36 12.07 18.28
C ASP A 288 -5.09 13.47 18.82
N SER A 289 -3.84 13.96 18.68
CA SER A 289 -3.44 15.31 19.06
C SER A 289 -3.62 16.35 17.94
N ARG A 290 -4.38 16.00 16.88
CA ARG A 290 -4.66 16.87 15.73
C ARG A 290 -3.41 17.27 14.92
N LYS A 291 -2.38 16.43 14.90
CA LYS A 291 -1.31 16.53 13.93
C LYS A 291 -1.72 15.83 12.64
N LEU A 292 -1.71 16.55 11.55
CA LEU A 292 -1.97 16.05 10.20
C LEU A 292 -0.62 15.73 9.55
N ALA A 293 -0.47 14.52 9.05
CA ALA A 293 0.62 14.12 8.17
C ALA A 293 0.09 14.00 6.73
N VAL A 294 0.82 14.52 5.77
CA VAL A 294 0.45 14.45 4.35
C VAL A 294 1.64 13.91 3.56
N SER A 295 1.42 12.87 2.78
CA SER A 295 2.39 12.38 1.81
C SER A 295 2.21 13.11 0.49
N LEU A 296 3.27 13.74 0.04
CA LEU A 296 3.36 14.56 -1.17
C LEU A 296 4.36 13.92 -2.13
N LEU A 297 3.95 13.65 -3.37
CA LEU A 297 4.77 13.06 -4.39
C LEU A 297 5.22 14.10 -5.41
N SER A 298 6.53 14.23 -5.58
CA SER A 298 7.16 14.94 -6.69
C SER A 298 7.67 13.95 -7.72
N ALA A 299 7.37 14.19 -9.00
CA ALA A 299 7.77 13.33 -10.11
C ALA A 299 8.74 14.03 -11.09
N ASN A 300 9.44 15.09 -10.66
CA ASN A 300 10.40 15.83 -11.48
C ASN A 300 11.70 15.03 -11.63
N GLY A 301 11.71 14.10 -12.57
CA GLY A 301 12.86 13.23 -12.87
C GLY A 301 12.85 11.93 -12.08
N GLN A 302 12.78 11.95 -10.76
CA GLN A 302 12.68 10.79 -9.88
C GLN A 302 11.46 10.93 -8.98
N ALA A 303 10.88 9.80 -8.57
CA ALA A 303 9.75 9.79 -7.64
C ALA A 303 10.26 10.04 -6.21
N ASN A 304 10.00 11.22 -5.68
CA ASN A 304 10.38 11.58 -4.31
C ASN A 304 9.13 11.85 -3.49
N SER A 305 9.05 11.24 -2.32
CA SER A 305 7.97 11.50 -1.36
C SER A 305 8.42 12.45 -0.27
N LYS A 306 7.67 13.52 -0.05
CA LYS A 306 7.78 14.41 1.10
C LYS A 306 6.67 14.05 2.10
N VAL A 307 7.00 13.74 3.33
CA VAL A 307 6.04 13.64 4.43
C VAL A 307 6.07 14.95 5.21
N ALA A 308 5.01 15.73 5.05
CA ALA A 308 4.85 17.03 5.69
C ALA A 308 3.89 16.93 6.88
N PHE A 309 4.22 17.57 7.99
CA PHE A 309 3.41 17.61 9.20
C PHE A 309 2.83 19.00 9.42
N PHE A 310 1.57 19.06 9.81
CA PHE A 310 0.80 20.26 10.08
C PHE A 310 0.09 20.17 11.42
N ASP A 311 -0.02 21.27 12.10
CA ASP A 311 -0.99 21.47 13.18
C ASP A 311 -2.27 22.04 12.56
N ILE A 312 -3.39 21.33 12.64
CA ILE A 312 -4.63 21.80 11.99
C ILE A 312 -5.20 23.11 12.57
N ASN A 313 -4.60 23.62 13.65
CA ASN A 313 -4.93 24.94 14.21
C ASN A 313 -4.04 26.06 13.64
N LYS A 314 -3.10 25.73 12.73
CA LYS A 314 -2.16 26.66 12.09
C LYS A 314 -2.20 26.51 10.58
N SER A 315 -1.78 27.56 9.88
CA SER A 315 -1.69 27.56 8.42
C SER A 315 -0.39 26.94 7.88
N ASP A 316 0.68 27.00 8.66
CA ASP A 316 2.03 26.71 8.17
C ASP A 316 2.39 25.21 8.36
N GLU A 317 3.33 24.75 7.54
CA GLU A 317 3.98 23.45 7.71
C GLU A 317 4.87 23.50 8.97
N ASP A 318 4.68 22.56 9.88
CA ASP A 318 5.51 22.49 11.10
C ASP A 318 6.90 21.92 10.78
N CYS A 319 6.96 20.85 10.03
CA CYS A 319 8.21 20.17 9.62
C CYS A 319 7.91 19.15 8.51
N ALA A 320 8.97 18.71 7.80
CA ALA A 320 8.87 17.67 6.80
C ALA A 320 10.15 16.82 6.73
N ILE A 321 10.03 15.66 6.07
CA ILE A 321 11.15 14.81 5.67
C ILE A 321 10.95 14.37 4.23
N ILE A 322 12.03 14.28 3.47
CA ILE A 322 11.99 13.88 2.05
C ILE A 322 12.69 12.54 1.90
N TYR A 323 12.05 11.65 1.15
CA TYR A 323 12.56 10.34 0.74
C TYR A 323 12.75 10.32 -0.77
N GLU A 324 14.00 10.24 -1.19
CA GLU A 324 14.36 10.16 -2.60
C GLU A 324 14.08 8.74 -3.13
N ASN A 325 13.66 8.64 -4.40
CA ASN A 325 13.37 7.37 -5.09
C ASN A 325 12.40 6.46 -4.32
N THR A 326 11.46 7.04 -3.61
CA THR A 326 10.52 6.33 -2.73
C THR A 326 9.12 6.87 -2.95
N VAL A 327 8.13 6.00 -3.07
CA VAL A 327 6.71 6.34 -3.17
C VAL A 327 5.99 5.91 -1.91
N ILE A 328 5.61 6.89 -1.07
CA ILE A 328 4.80 6.64 0.12
C ILE A 328 3.33 6.78 -0.29
N TYR A 329 2.59 5.68 -0.19
CA TYR A 329 1.24 5.56 -0.72
C TYR A 329 0.14 5.42 0.34
N ASP A 330 0.47 5.05 1.59
CA ASP A 330 -0.44 5.04 2.73
C ASP A 330 0.29 5.43 4.01
N MET A 331 -0.45 5.98 4.97
CA MET A 331 0.07 6.38 6.28
C MET A 331 -0.99 6.24 7.35
N GLU A 332 -0.57 5.94 8.56
CA GLU A 332 -1.44 5.96 9.72
C GLU A 332 -0.69 6.31 10.99
N PHE A 333 -1.34 6.99 11.92
CA PHE A 333 -0.81 7.17 13.25
C PHE A 333 -1.07 5.93 14.10
N TYR A 334 -0.01 5.48 14.77
CA TYR A 334 -0.08 4.34 15.64
C TYR A 334 0.86 4.52 16.86
N SER A 335 0.32 4.39 18.08
CA SER A 335 1.08 4.58 19.32
C SER A 335 1.93 5.85 19.36
N GLY A 336 1.40 6.97 18.83
CA GLY A 336 2.06 8.27 18.82
C GLY A 336 3.09 8.48 17.69
N ASN A 337 3.42 7.45 16.93
CA ASN A 337 4.25 7.54 15.72
C ASN A 337 3.38 7.47 14.46
N LEU A 338 3.90 8.05 13.38
CA LEU A 338 3.36 7.84 12.04
C LEU A 338 4.04 6.61 11.44
N ILE A 339 3.25 5.65 10.96
CA ILE A 339 3.73 4.55 10.14
C ILE A 339 3.43 4.91 8.69
N ALA A 340 4.47 4.98 7.87
CA ALA A 340 4.37 5.29 6.45
C ALA A 340 4.75 4.06 5.62
N TYR A 341 3.91 3.74 4.67
CA TYR A 341 4.02 2.58 3.80
C TYR A 341 4.54 3.04 2.45
N ALA A 342 5.74 2.58 2.12
CA ALA A 342 6.40 2.91 0.86
C ALA A 342 6.52 1.68 -0.05
N ASP A 343 6.91 1.91 -1.29
CA ASP A 343 7.09 0.86 -2.29
C ASP A 343 8.30 -0.05 -2.00
N ASP A 344 9.32 0.48 -1.30
CA ASP A 344 10.59 -0.21 -1.01
C ASP A 344 10.85 -0.46 0.48
N LYS A 345 10.06 0.14 1.39
CA LYS A 345 10.28 0.09 2.84
C LYS A 345 9.06 0.48 3.65
N LEU A 346 9.05 0.10 4.91
CA LEU A 346 8.17 0.60 5.95
C LEU A 346 8.92 1.57 6.84
N ILE A 347 8.32 2.71 7.14
CA ILE A 347 8.97 3.81 7.85
C ILE A 347 8.13 4.18 9.09
N SER A 348 8.78 4.39 10.22
CA SER A 348 8.16 4.99 11.39
C SER A 348 8.75 6.37 11.68
N LEU A 349 7.89 7.37 11.77
CA LEU A 349 8.24 8.76 12.01
C LEU A 349 7.63 9.27 13.31
N LYS A 350 8.36 10.13 14.00
CA LYS A 350 7.79 10.99 15.04
C LYS A 350 7.11 12.21 14.40
N THR A 351 6.26 12.87 15.17
CA THR A 351 5.52 14.06 14.71
C THR A 351 6.40 15.30 14.43
N ASN A 352 7.69 15.23 14.74
CA ASN A 352 8.71 16.23 14.37
C ASN A 352 9.51 15.85 13.12
N ALA A 353 8.99 14.95 12.30
CA ALA A 353 9.61 14.41 11.09
C ALA A 353 10.93 13.65 11.32
N SER A 354 11.29 13.26 12.54
CA SER A 354 12.45 12.41 12.77
C SER A 354 12.10 10.94 12.64
N GLU A 355 12.97 10.16 12.01
CA GLU A 355 12.80 8.70 11.90
C GLU A 355 12.95 8.05 13.27
N SER A 356 12.01 7.14 13.58
CA SER A 356 12.13 6.21 14.70
C SER A 356 12.83 4.93 14.24
N TRP A 357 12.43 4.41 13.09
CA TRP A 357 13.04 3.24 12.44
C TRP A 357 12.58 3.13 10.98
N VAL A 358 13.36 2.38 10.19
CA VAL A 358 13.05 2.02 8.80
C VAL A 358 13.25 0.52 8.62
N TYR A 359 12.31 -0.15 7.96
CA TYR A 359 12.39 -1.56 7.59
C TYR A 359 12.39 -1.72 6.06
N PRO A 360 13.54 -1.97 5.42
CA PRO A 360 13.64 -2.13 3.98
C PRO A 360 13.11 -3.49 3.53
N TYR A 361 12.42 -3.53 2.39
CA TYR A 361 11.88 -4.79 1.83
C TYR A 361 12.95 -5.64 1.12
N LYS A 362 14.10 -5.07 0.75
CA LYS A 362 15.26 -5.79 0.16
C LYS A 362 14.90 -6.62 -1.06
N ASP A 363 14.56 -5.97 -2.16
CA ASP A 363 14.18 -6.59 -3.43
C ASP A 363 12.91 -7.48 -3.38
N ARG A 364 12.16 -7.42 -2.30
CA ARG A 364 10.87 -8.07 -2.15
C ARG A 364 9.74 -7.08 -2.42
N ILE A 365 8.63 -7.61 -2.89
CA ILE A 365 7.41 -6.85 -3.14
C ILE A 365 6.44 -7.09 -1.99
N LEU A 366 5.93 -6.04 -1.38
CA LEU A 366 4.86 -6.15 -0.40
C LEU A 366 3.57 -6.56 -1.11
N ASN A 367 3.07 -7.75 -0.77
CA ASN A 367 1.81 -8.27 -1.29
C ASN A 367 0.64 -7.89 -0.39
N HIS A 368 0.76 -8.20 0.90
CA HIS A 368 -0.28 -7.92 1.87
C HIS A 368 0.33 -7.44 3.18
N MET A 369 -0.44 -6.61 3.88
CA MET A 369 -0.03 -6.07 5.17
C MET A 369 -1.19 -6.11 6.14
N GLN A 370 -0.87 -6.45 7.38
CA GLN A 370 -1.82 -6.43 8.46
C GLN A 370 -1.18 -5.89 9.73
N LYS A 371 -1.99 -5.22 10.51
CA LYS A 371 -1.57 -4.60 11.76
C LYS A 371 -2.47 -5.04 12.92
N ASP A 372 -1.89 -5.29 14.05
CA ASP A 372 -2.60 -5.37 15.32
C ASP A 372 -1.98 -4.45 16.39
N SER A 373 -2.47 -4.54 17.63
CA SER A 373 -2.03 -3.68 18.72
C SER A 373 -0.55 -3.81 19.11
N LYS A 374 0.18 -4.76 18.59
CA LYS A 374 1.57 -5.07 18.98
C LYS A 374 2.54 -5.12 17.82
N ASP A 375 2.08 -5.57 16.66
CA ASP A 375 2.94 -5.95 15.54
C ASP A 375 2.38 -5.47 14.20
N ILE A 376 3.28 -5.29 13.25
CA ILE A 376 3.00 -5.10 11.83
C ILE A 376 3.47 -6.34 11.09
N ARG A 377 2.67 -6.84 10.17
CA ARG A 377 2.91 -8.09 9.46
C ARG A 377 2.91 -7.85 7.99
N LEU A 378 3.97 -8.31 7.36
CA LEU A 378 4.22 -8.07 5.95
C LEU A 378 4.32 -9.41 5.24
N LEU A 379 3.40 -9.70 4.35
CA LEU A 379 3.55 -10.76 3.38
C LEU A 379 4.27 -10.18 2.16
N MET A 380 5.44 -10.70 1.88
CA MET A 380 6.30 -10.22 0.80
C MET A 380 6.68 -11.37 -0.12
N PHE A 381 6.83 -11.07 -1.40
CA PHE A 381 7.36 -12.00 -2.39
C PHE A 381 8.73 -11.52 -2.86
N ASP A 382 9.65 -12.43 -3.09
CA ASP A 382 10.88 -12.13 -3.78
C ASP A 382 10.74 -12.29 -5.31
N ASN A 383 11.79 -11.97 -6.04
CA ASN A 383 11.80 -12.08 -7.50
C ASN A 383 11.75 -13.54 -8.01
N GLN A 384 11.86 -14.52 -7.13
CA GLN A 384 11.78 -15.96 -7.44
C GLN A 384 10.42 -16.55 -7.04
N ASN A 385 9.46 -15.69 -6.69
CA ASN A 385 8.13 -16.07 -6.18
C ASN A 385 8.16 -16.87 -4.86
N ASN A 386 9.24 -16.76 -4.08
CA ASN A 386 9.21 -17.29 -2.73
C ASN A 386 8.41 -16.34 -1.83
N ALA A 387 7.47 -16.87 -1.09
CA ALA A 387 6.69 -16.09 -0.16
C ALA A 387 7.32 -16.08 1.22
N GLU A 388 7.42 -14.89 1.77
CA GLU A 388 7.94 -14.66 3.09
C GLU A 388 6.98 -13.81 3.91
N LEU A 389 6.62 -14.32 5.07
CA LEU A 389 5.90 -13.56 6.06
C LEU A 389 6.87 -13.01 7.10
N SER A 390 6.99 -11.69 7.19
CA SER A 390 7.76 -11.01 8.22
C SER A 390 6.84 -10.41 9.27
N VAL A 391 7.16 -10.64 10.53
CA VAL A 391 6.49 -10.02 11.67
C VAL A 391 7.44 -9.00 12.28
N ILE A 392 7.04 -7.73 12.28
CA ILE A 392 7.83 -6.60 12.76
C ILE A 392 7.13 -6.02 13.98
N SER A 393 7.85 -5.81 15.07
CA SER A 393 7.32 -5.07 16.21
C SER A 393 7.12 -3.60 15.86
N LEU A 394 6.30 -2.90 16.66
CA LEU A 394 6.13 -1.45 16.53
C LEU A 394 7.42 -0.64 16.80
N SER A 395 8.45 -1.28 17.34
CA SER A 395 9.79 -0.71 17.45
C SER A 395 10.70 -0.99 16.24
N GLY A 396 10.14 -1.51 15.13
CA GLY A 396 10.86 -1.81 13.89
C GLY A 396 11.72 -3.07 13.92
N ARG A 397 11.70 -3.84 15.01
CA ARG A 397 12.50 -5.07 15.11
C ARG A 397 11.76 -6.21 14.45
N GLU A 398 12.41 -6.89 13.51
CA GLU A 398 11.93 -8.14 12.98
C GLU A 398 11.90 -9.19 14.09
N GLN A 399 10.71 -9.67 14.41
CA GLN A 399 10.51 -10.67 15.46
C GLN A 399 10.57 -12.07 14.89
N GLN A 400 9.99 -12.25 13.71
CA GLN A 400 9.88 -13.54 13.05
C GLN A 400 9.89 -13.38 11.54
N LYS A 401 10.46 -14.39 10.89
CA LYS A 401 10.52 -14.51 9.45
C LYS A 401 10.21 -15.96 9.09
N ILE A 402 9.18 -16.18 8.31
CA ILE A 402 8.65 -17.49 7.98
C ILE A 402 8.54 -17.58 6.47
N SER A 403 9.16 -18.61 5.91
CA SER A 403 8.98 -18.97 4.50
C SER A 403 7.92 -20.05 4.39
N THR A 404 7.03 -19.94 3.41
CA THR A 404 6.01 -20.94 3.10
C THR A 404 6.46 -21.82 1.94
N GLU A 405 6.04 -23.10 1.94
CA GLU A 405 6.31 -24.02 0.83
C GLU A 405 5.41 -23.75 -0.39
N VAL A 406 4.34 -23.00 -0.19
CA VAL A 406 3.40 -22.56 -1.24
C VAL A 406 3.48 -21.04 -1.35
N ILE A 407 3.22 -20.52 -2.52
CA ILE A 407 3.08 -19.08 -2.76
C ILE A 407 1.66 -18.70 -2.37
N PRO A 408 1.45 -17.97 -1.26
CA PRO A 408 0.11 -17.64 -0.84
C PRO A 408 -0.44 -16.47 -1.64
N ASP A 409 -1.70 -16.57 -2.05
CA ASP A 409 -2.45 -15.47 -2.64
C ASP A 409 -2.83 -14.42 -1.59
N PHE A 410 -3.03 -14.88 -0.36
CA PHE A 410 -3.42 -14.04 0.76
C PHE A 410 -2.90 -14.61 2.09
N GLY A 411 -2.63 -13.72 3.05
CA GLY A 411 -2.22 -14.10 4.39
C GLY A 411 -2.76 -13.20 5.49
N ASP A 412 -3.03 -13.78 6.66
CA ASP A 412 -3.46 -13.09 7.86
C ASP A 412 -2.78 -13.66 9.10
N ILE A 413 -2.71 -12.89 10.19
CA ILE A 413 -2.11 -13.34 11.45
C ILE A 413 -2.96 -12.92 12.65
N CYS A 414 -3.04 -13.79 13.65
CA CYS A 414 -3.65 -13.52 14.93
C CYS A 414 -2.91 -14.23 16.07
N SER A 415 -2.46 -13.48 17.07
CA SER A 415 -1.95 -14.02 18.35
C SER A 415 -0.98 -15.21 18.23
N GLY A 416 -0.02 -15.16 17.31
CA GLY A 416 0.98 -16.20 17.12
C GLY A 416 0.56 -17.32 16.17
N TYR A 417 -0.58 -17.19 15.49
CA TYR A 417 -1.01 -18.06 14.39
C TYR A 417 -0.95 -17.30 13.08
N ILE A 418 -0.67 -18.03 12.02
CA ILE A 418 -0.61 -17.54 10.64
C ILE A 418 -1.65 -18.30 9.84
N LEU A 419 -2.45 -17.55 9.09
CA LEU A 419 -3.37 -18.06 8.12
C LEU A 419 -2.88 -17.64 6.73
N TYR A 420 -2.81 -18.55 5.79
CA TYR A 420 -2.50 -18.24 4.40
C TYR A 420 -3.23 -19.21 3.48
N CYS A 421 -3.52 -18.79 2.28
CA CYS A 421 -4.21 -19.60 1.30
C CYS A 421 -3.53 -19.55 -0.06
N ASP A 422 -3.64 -20.64 -0.78
CA ASP A 422 -3.43 -20.76 -2.21
C ASP A 422 -4.77 -21.17 -2.85
N GLU A 423 -5.05 -20.78 -4.06
CA GLU A 423 -6.25 -21.13 -4.82
C GLU A 423 -7.40 -21.74 -3.99
N ARG A 424 -7.28 -23.01 -3.57
CA ARG A 424 -8.33 -23.79 -2.87
C ARG A 424 -7.94 -24.30 -1.49
N ASN A 425 -6.72 -24.08 -1.07
CA ASN A 425 -6.26 -24.57 0.21
C ASN A 425 -6.03 -23.42 1.19
N LEU A 426 -6.50 -23.61 2.39
CA LEU A 426 -6.26 -22.74 3.52
C LEU A 426 -5.35 -23.47 4.52
N TYR A 427 -4.29 -22.80 4.93
CA TYR A 427 -3.30 -23.33 5.84
C TYR A 427 -3.29 -22.53 7.13
N LEU A 428 -3.31 -23.22 8.25
CA LEU A 428 -3.15 -22.65 9.58
C LEU A 428 -1.82 -23.13 10.16
N SER A 429 -0.93 -22.20 10.48
CA SER A 429 0.35 -22.53 11.11
C SER A 429 0.60 -21.65 12.34
N ARG A 430 1.57 -22.05 13.16
CA ARG A 430 2.14 -21.18 14.20
C ARG A 430 3.24 -20.31 13.61
N THR A 431 3.51 -19.22 14.31
CA THR A 431 4.65 -18.34 14.00
C THR A 431 6.02 -18.99 14.24
N ASP A 432 6.08 -20.20 14.80
CA ASP A 432 7.29 -21.01 14.85
C ASP A 432 7.54 -21.87 13.60
N GLY A 433 6.62 -21.81 12.62
CA GLY A 433 6.68 -22.58 11.38
C GLY A 433 5.99 -23.95 11.45
N THR A 434 5.27 -24.28 12.54
CA THR A 434 4.54 -25.54 12.64
C THR A 434 3.20 -25.45 11.93
N LEU A 435 2.95 -26.25 10.89
CA LEU A 435 1.65 -26.41 10.26
C LEU A 435 0.70 -27.14 11.20
N LEU A 436 -0.47 -26.55 11.47
CA LEU A 436 -1.45 -27.08 12.43
C LEU A 436 -2.66 -27.69 11.75
N ALA A 437 -3.14 -27.06 10.66
CA ALA A 437 -4.31 -27.51 9.93
C ALA A 437 -4.21 -27.12 8.46
N LYS A 438 -4.87 -27.92 7.63
CA LYS A 438 -5.15 -27.63 6.22
C LYS A 438 -6.64 -27.81 5.98
N TYR A 439 -7.24 -26.89 5.25
CA TYR A 439 -8.62 -26.98 4.78
C TYR A 439 -8.62 -26.87 3.26
N SER A 440 -9.26 -27.82 2.59
CA SER A 440 -9.40 -27.82 1.13
C SER A 440 -10.82 -27.45 0.77
N ALA A 441 -10.99 -26.31 0.14
CA ALA A 441 -12.29 -25.80 -0.30
C ALA A 441 -12.72 -26.43 -1.63
N SER A 442 -14.02 -26.48 -1.88
CA SER A 442 -14.57 -26.93 -3.17
C SER A 442 -14.51 -25.87 -4.28
N ARG A 443 -14.13 -24.67 -3.94
CA ARG A 443 -14.07 -23.48 -4.83
C ARG A 443 -12.87 -22.61 -4.48
N ASP A 444 -12.49 -21.72 -5.37
CA ASP A 444 -11.32 -20.88 -5.22
C ASP A 444 -11.51 -19.86 -4.07
N ILE A 445 -10.51 -19.80 -3.19
CA ILE A 445 -10.45 -18.88 -2.05
C ILE A 445 -9.82 -17.57 -2.54
N HIS A 446 -10.51 -16.46 -2.35
CA HIS A 446 -9.95 -15.14 -2.66
C HIS A 446 -9.24 -14.53 -1.46
N LYS A 447 -9.80 -14.68 -0.26
CA LYS A 447 -9.28 -14.07 0.97
C LYS A 447 -9.66 -14.93 2.17
N ALA A 448 -8.88 -14.81 3.23
CA ALA A 448 -9.22 -15.45 4.48
C ALA A 448 -8.77 -14.60 5.67
N TYR A 449 -9.62 -14.40 6.65
CA TYR A 449 -9.37 -13.52 7.79
C TYR A 449 -9.56 -14.25 9.11
N PHE A 450 -8.64 -14.08 10.04
CA PHE A 450 -8.94 -14.40 11.43
C PHE A 450 -9.99 -13.45 11.98
N LEU A 451 -10.99 -13.96 12.64
CA LEU A 451 -11.91 -13.18 13.48
C LEU A 451 -11.40 -13.17 14.92
N ASP A 452 -10.92 -14.30 15.38
CA ASP A 452 -10.11 -14.50 16.57
C ASP A 452 -9.15 -15.70 16.36
N THR A 453 -8.52 -16.24 17.38
CA THR A 453 -7.58 -17.37 17.28
C THR A 453 -8.19 -18.68 16.80
N ASP A 454 -9.50 -18.81 16.91
CA ASP A 454 -10.22 -20.04 16.63
C ASP A 454 -11.27 -19.91 15.52
N ASN A 455 -11.63 -18.68 15.14
CA ASN A 455 -12.66 -18.42 14.13
C ASN A 455 -12.07 -17.69 12.93
N ILE A 456 -12.42 -18.14 11.74
CA ILE A 456 -11.88 -17.68 10.46
C ILE A 456 -13.04 -17.40 9.52
N LEU A 457 -12.95 -16.30 8.77
CA LEU A 457 -13.77 -16.03 7.59
C LEU A 457 -13.00 -16.44 6.35
N VAL A 458 -13.63 -17.20 5.46
CA VAL A 458 -13.17 -17.51 4.11
C VAL A 458 -14.07 -16.80 3.10
N VAL A 459 -13.47 -16.12 2.14
CA VAL A 459 -14.16 -15.36 1.10
C VAL A 459 -13.95 -16.06 -0.24
N TYR A 460 -15.05 -16.41 -0.89
CA TYR A 460 -15.12 -16.94 -2.24
C TYR A 460 -15.64 -15.87 -3.22
N ASN A 461 -15.76 -16.17 -4.48
CA ASN A 461 -16.23 -15.21 -5.49
C ASN A 461 -17.63 -14.64 -5.18
N SER A 462 -18.58 -15.51 -4.79
CA SER A 462 -19.99 -15.15 -4.56
C SER A 462 -20.56 -15.67 -3.24
N SER A 463 -19.70 -15.99 -2.29
CA SER A 463 -20.12 -16.46 -0.96
C SER A 463 -19.01 -16.27 0.06
N ILE A 464 -19.38 -16.32 1.31
CA ILE A 464 -18.49 -16.34 2.47
C ILE A 464 -18.77 -17.58 3.32
N GLU A 465 -17.74 -18.08 3.99
CA GLU A 465 -17.84 -19.22 4.88
C GLU A 465 -17.12 -18.93 6.19
N PHE A 466 -17.71 -19.37 7.29
CA PHE A 466 -17.12 -19.24 8.62
C PHE A 466 -16.63 -20.59 9.08
N LEU A 467 -15.35 -20.67 9.40
CA LEU A 467 -14.71 -21.86 9.92
C LEU A 467 -14.32 -21.65 11.38
N HIS A 468 -14.29 -22.73 12.14
CA HIS A 468 -13.69 -22.75 13.46
C HIS A 468 -12.64 -23.86 13.58
N THR A 469 -11.73 -23.71 14.53
CA THR A 469 -10.70 -24.70 14.78
C THR A 469 -11.18 -25.70 15.81
N GLU A 470 -11.03 -26.98 15.49
CA GLU A 470 -11.22 -28.11 16.40
C GLU A 470 -9.88 -28.79 16.68
N LYS A 471 -9.81 -29.62 17.72
CA LYS A 471 -8.68 -30.48 17.97
C LYS A 471 -8.58 -31.53 16.84
N GLY A 472 -7.39 -31.65 16.23
CA GLY A 472 -7.10 -32.73 15.28
C GLY A 472 -7.11 -34.08 15.97
N GLU A 473 -7.42 -35.15 15.22
CA GLU A 473 -7.37 -36.51 15.70
C GLU A 473 -5.95 -37.05 15.87
#